data_8fbd445f8d065017364c0de7f265e6d5
#
_entry.id   8fbd445f8d065017364c0de7f265e6d5
#
_cell.length_a   1.000
_cell.length_b   1.000
_cell.length_c   1.000
_cell.angle_alpha   90.00
_cell.angle_beta   90.00
_cell.angle_gamma   90.00
#
_symmetry.space_group_name_H-M   'P 1'
#
loop_
_entity.id
_entity.type
_entity.pdbx_description
1 polymer ?
#
loop_
_entity_poly.entity_id
_entity_poly.type
_entity_poly.pdbx_seq_one_letter_code
_entity_poly.pdbx_strand_id
1 'polypeptide(L)'
;MFRNNSLTRRAALKTAAVLAASTLVLSGCSRGDDAAASKNEGTGDERIAAVGLGDSDTLLALGIQPVLVAPWGAEGDVDASGVGPWATEKLGDNKPEVVYGTANGFTAEILEKISAADPDKIIAVNSAVDAQAKKALNDIAPTTVKPDGATDWQIPWRDQVNQIAGAVDKQEEGDKLVEETQKAFDDFQQQHPELKGKRAAIVMPYQGKIGLYTSGDGRGQFIKSLGFEIPKELEGNKGEFYRDIAPEHYSDLNNVDYLFVLDYQGAAETLKKDPTFSTLDVVRKGKVRWMEQNVGNAMSMPNPLTIPWATNKFADAI
;
A
#
# COMPACT_ATOMS: atom_id res chain seq x y z
N MET A 1 69.28 -20.11 -31.82
CA MET A 1 70.38 -19.12 -31.83
C MET A 1 70.32 -18.37 -30.55
N PHE A 2 71.21 -18.72 -29.73
CA PHE A 2 72.12 -17.88 -28.87
C PHE A 2 71.43 -16.90 -27.89
N ARG A 3 71.57 -17.26 -26.67
CA ARG A 3 72.61 -17.07 -25.61
C ARG A 3 72.37 -15.80 -24.85
N ASN A 4 72.11 -15.97 -23.60
CA ASN A 4 72.99 -15.99 -22.40
C ASN A 4 73.39 -14.62 -21.90
N ASN A 5 73.21 -14.41 -20.68
CA ASN A 5 74.06 -14.29 -19.45
C ASN A 5 73.77 -12.96 -18.78
N SER A 6 73.58 -12.90 -17.56
CA SER A 6 74.16 -13.37 -16.29
C SER A 6 74.70 -12.21 -15.45
N LEU A 7 74.40 -12.31 -14.17
CA LEU A 7 75.32 -11.97 -13.03
C LEU A 7 75.59 -10.47 -12.76
N THR A 8 75.59 -9.92 -11.61
CA THR A 8 75.93 -10.35 -10.25
C THR A 8 75.89 -9.17 -9.27
N ARG A 9 75.52 -9.49 -8.01
CA ARG A 9 76.20 -9.12 -6.75
C ARG A 9 76.10 -7.68 -6.21
N ARG A 10 75.70 -7.53 -5.04
CA ARG A 10 76.09 -7.63 -3.60
C ARG A 10 75.60 -6.38 -2.89
N ALA A 11 74.91 -6.47 -1.88
CA ALA A 11 75.10 -6.75 -0.44
C ALA A 11 75.35 -5.47 0.38
N ALA A 12 74.57 -5.33 1.44
CA ALA A 12 74.93 -5.05 2.81
C ALA A 12 73.72 -4.56 3.59
N LEU A 13 73.19 -5.37 4.45
CA LEU A 13 73.24 -5.38 5.91
C LEU A 13 73.16 -3.99 6.59
N LYS A 14 72.12 -3.77 7.38
CA LYS A 14 72.27 -3.46 8.81
C LYS A 14 70.89 -3.69 9.53
N THR A 15 70.98 -4.58 10.47
CA THR A 15 70.22 -4.97 11.61
C THR A 15 69.69 -3.82 12.50
N ALA A 16 68.45 -4.01 13.00
CA ALA A 16 68.15 -3.74 14.40
C ALA A 16 66.83 -4.46 14.80
N ALA A 17 66.96 -5.42 15.69
CA ALA A 17 65.93 -6.14 16.37
C ALA A 17 65.49 -5.37 17.64
N VAL A 18 64.21 -5.43 18.01
CA VAL A 18 63.76 -5.39 19.40
C VAL A 18 62.39 -6.08 19.48
N LEU A 19 62.37 -7.30 19.97
CA LEU A 19 61.73 -7.87 21.17
C LEU A 19 60.20 -7.90 21.27
N ALA A 20 59.77 -9.13 21.31
CA ALA A 20 58.45 -9.65 21.71
C ALA A 20 58.08 -9.31 23.17
N ALA A 21 56.78 -9.17 23.40
CA ALA A 21 56.17 -9.57 24.68
C ALA A 21 54.78 -10.15 24.41
N SER A 22 54.74 -11.46 24.43
CA SER A 22 53.52 -12.30 24.61
C SER A 22 53.07 -12.23 26.06
N THR A 23 51.81 -11.94 26.32
CA THR A 23 51.13 -12.34 27.58
C THR A 23 49.82 -12.99 27.24
N LEU A 24 49.83 -14.29 27.34
CA LEU A 24 48.66 -15.14 27.62
C LEU A 24 48.18 -14.87 29.04
N VAL A 25 46.91 -14.58 29.22
CA VAL A 25 46.20 -14.80 30.50
C VAL A 25 44.99 -15.61 30.22
N LEU A 26 45.02 -16.86 30.68
CA LEU A 26 43.89 -17.76 30.83
C LEU A 26 43.11 -17.41 32.09
N SER A 27 41.82 -17.70 31.98
CA SER A 27 40.89 -18.14 33.01
C SER A 27 40.26 -17.12 33.96
N GLY A 28 38.92 -17.19 33.96
CA GLY A 28 38.06 -16.67 35.00
C GLY A 28 36.60 -16.80 34.65
N CYS A 29 36.00 -18.01 34.86
CA CYS A 29 34.55 -18.14 34.91
C CYS A 29 34.01 -17.35 36.11
N SER A 30 33.11 -16.41 35.84
CA SER A 30 32.17 -15.91 36.85
C SER A 30 30.83 -15.64 36.19
N ARG A 31 29.81 -16.29 36.71
CA ARG A 31 28.39 -16.03 36.41
C ARG A 31 28.02 -14.65 36.95
N GLY A 32 27.38 -13.87 36.13
CA GLY A 32 26.75 -12.61 36.53
C GLY A 32 25.99 -12.06 35.34
N ASP A 33 24.67 -12.03 35.45
CA ASP A 33 23.73 -11.44 34.52
C ASP A 33 24.13 -10.00 34.17
N ASP A 34 24.22 -9.71 32.91
CA ASP A 34 23.94 -8.43 32.22
C ASP A 34 24.49 -8.52 30.78
N ALA A 35 23.84 -9.32 29.95
CA ALA A 35 24.08 -9.27 28.51
C ALA A 35 23.17 -8.21 27.90
N ALA A 36 23.58 -6.95 27.99
CA ALA A 36 23.18 -5.98 26.99
C ALA A 36 23.78 -6.44 25.66
N ALA A 37 22.96 -7.09 24.84
CA ALA A 37 23.32 -7.44 23.50
C ALA A 37 23.60 -6.11 22.73
N SER A 38 24.86 -5.83 22.49
CA SER A 38 25.31 -4.87 21.50
C SER A 38 24.71 -5.33 20.16
N LYS A 39 23.63 -4.72 19.73
CA LYS A 39 23.17 -4.85 18.35
C LYS A 39 24.31 -4.33 17.48
N ASN A 40 24.90 -5.22 16.69
CA ASN A 40 25.71 -4.83 15.55
C ASN A 40 24.85 -3.89 14.70
N GLU A 41 25.31 -2.69 14.49
CA GLU A 41 24.89 -1.81 13.41
C GLU A 41 25.36 -2.44 12.10
N GLY A 42 24.61 -3.46 11.66
CA GLY A 42 24.72 -4.00 10.31
C GLY A 42 24.02 -3.02 9.37
N THR A 43 24.75 -2.46 8.45
CA THR A 43 24.24 -1.72 7.28
C THR A 43 23.61 -2.68 6.28
N GLY A 44 22.63 -3.47 6.72
CA GLY A 44 21.71 -4.24 5.88
C GLY A 44 20.37 -3.53 5.93
N ASP A 45 19.74 -3.32 4.77
CA ASP A 45 18.41 -2.73 4.70
C ASP A 45 17.45 -3.52 5.61
N GLU A 46 16.72 -2.81 6.49
CA GLU A 46 15.74 -3.39 7.40
C GLU A 46 14.69 -4.17 6.60
N ARG A 47 14.42 -5.41 7.00
CA ARG A 47 13.48 -6.32 6.34
C ARG A 47 12.06 -6.02 6.79
N ILE A 48 11.26 -5.35 5.96
CA ILE A 48 9.93 -4.90 6.33
C ILE A 48 8.85 -5.71 5.61
N ALA A 49 7.93 -6.30 6.37
CA ALA A 49 6.72 -6.93 5.87
C ALA A 49 5.54 -5.93 5.91
N ALA A 50 4.83 -5.77 4.80
CA ALA A 50 3.65 -4.91 4.69
C ALA A 50 2.39 -5.76 4.56
N VAL A 51 1.55 -5.78 5.59
CA VAL A 51 0.38 -6.66 5.66
C VAL A 51 -0.96 -5.93 5.71
N GLY A 52 -0.96 -4.60 5.76
CA GLY A 52 -2.15 -3.76 5.60
C GLY A 52 -2.36 -3.34 4.14
N LEU A 53 -3.59 -2.97 3.81
CA LEU A 53 -3.98 -2.59 2.44
C LEU A 53 -3.32 -1.26 2.02
N GLY A 54 -2.51 -1.29 0.95
CA GLY A 54 -1.78 -0.13 0.45
C GLY A 54 -0.58 0.28 1.31
N ASP A 55 -0.24 -0.45 2.38
CA ASP A 55 0.94 -0.18 3.20
C ASP A 55 2.22 -0.39 2.40
N SER A 56 2.26 -1.43 1.55
CA SER A 56 3.37 -1.70 0.63
C SER A 56 3.61 -0.56 -0.37
N ASP A 57 2.53 0.04 -0.89
CA ASP A 57 2.62 1.16 -1.82
C ASP A 57 3.28 2.39 -1.15
N THR A 58 2.93 2.64 0.11
CA THR A 58 3.54 3.73 0.90
C THR A 58 5.02 3.47 1.17
N LEU A 59 5.41 2.23 1.52
CA LEU A 59 6.81 1.85 1.67
C LEU A 59 7.60 2.06 0.37
N LEU A 60 7.05 1.58 -0.76
CA LEU A 60 7.66 1.75 -2.09
C LEU A 60 7.79 3.24 -2.47
N ALA A 61 6.81 4.07 -2.12
CA ALA A 61 6.87 5.51 -2.34
C ALA A 61 7.97 6.17 -1.50
N LEU A 62 8.24 5.67 -0.29
CA LEU A 62 9.34 6.09 0.59
C LEU A 62 10.71 5.49 0.18
N GLY A 63 10.76 4.71 -0.91
CA GLY A 63 11.98 4.08 -1.41
C GLY A 63 12.40 2.82 -0.65
N ILE A 64 11.48 2.21 0.11
CA ILE A 64 11.73 0.99 0.88
C ILE A 64 11.13 -0.20 0.13
N GLN A 65 11.95 -1.24 -0.07
CA GLN A 65 11.53 -2.47 -0.73
C GLN A 65 11.03 -3.49 0.32
N PRO A 66 9.72 -3.81 0.35
CA PRO A 66 9.20 -4.77 1.31
C PRO A 66 9.67 -6.19 0.99
N VAL A 67 9.88 -7.02 2.02
CA VAL A 67 10.19 -8.45 1.86
C VAL A 67 8.92 -9.28 1.72
N LEU A 68 7.77 -8.75 2.15
CA LEU A 68 6.46 -9.38 2.02
C LEU A 68 5.40 -8.31 1.81
N VAL A 69 4.43 -8.60 0.94
CA VAL A 69 3.29 -7.73 0.64
C VAL A 69 1.97 -8.49 0.78
N ALA A 70 0.93 -7.79 1.21
CA ALA A 70 -0.45 -8.28 1.23
C ALA A 70 -1.29 -7.46 0.24
N PRO A 71 -1.57 -7.99 -0.95
CA PRO A 71 -2.35 -7.28 -1.95
C PRO A 71 -3.83 -7.20 -1.59
N TRP A 72 -4.52 -6.25 -2.24
CA TRP A 72 -5.97 -6.21 -2.27
C TRP A 72 -6.53 -7.37 -3.10
N GLY A 73 -7.63 -7.98 -2.61
CA GLY A 73 -8.35 -9.02 -3.34
C GLY A 73 -7.82 -10.43 -3.09
N ALA A 74 -8.26 -11.34 -3.93
CA ALA A 74 -7.86 -12.73 -3.92
C ALA A 74 -6.68 -12.98 -4.87
N GLU A 75 -6.11 -14.17 -4.80
CA GLU A 75 -5.12 -14.62 -5.78
C GLU A 75 -5.71 -14.57 -7.20
N GLY A 76 -5.00 -13.90 -8.10
CA GLY A 76 -5.43 -13.63 -9.48
C GLY A 76 -6.10 -12.27 -9.72
N ASP A 77 -6.45 -11.51 -8.67
CA ASP A 77 -6.96 -10.13 -8.80
C ASP A 77 -5.83 -9.10 -9.06
N VAL A 78 -4.61 -9.43 -8.68
CA VAL A 78 -3.38 -8.68 -8.98
C VAL A 78 -2.36 -9.60 -9.64
N ASP A 79 -1.34 -9.04 -10.25
CA ASP A 79 -0.28 -9.88 -10.83
C ASP A 79 0.58 -10.58 -9.75
N ALA A 80 1.47 -11.48 -10.19
CA ALA A 80 2.28 -12.29 -9.28
C ALA A 80 3.25 -11.49 -8.39
N SER A 81 3.46 -10.21 -8.66
CA SER A 81 4.28 -9.32 -7.83
C SER A 81 3.58 -8.87 -6.55
N GLY A 82 2.26 -9.05 -6.48
CA GLY A 82 1.44 -8.61 -5.35
C GLY A 82 1.22 -7.10 -5.27
N VAL A 83 1.62 -6.31 -6.28
CA VAL A 83 1.37 -4.87 -6.35
C VAL A 83 0.55 -4.50 -7.58
N GLY A 84 -0.15 -3.36 -7.51
CA GLY A 84 -0.91 -2.85 -8.66
C GLY A 84 -0.03 -2.15 -9.69
N PRO A 85 -0.59 -1.84 -10.90
CA PRO A 85 0.16 -1.22 -11.99
C PRO A 85 0.74 0.15 -11.64
N TRP A 86 0.21 0.84 -10.62
CA TRP A 86 0.73 2.11 -10.10
C TRP A 86 2.06 1.97 -9.35
N ALA A 87 2.39 0.77 -8.87
CA ALA A 87 3.55 0.52 -8.02
C ALA A 87 4.66 -0.30 -8.71
N THR A 88 4.39 -0.87 -9.89
CA THR A 88 5.32 -1.77 -10.61
C THR A 88 6.69 -1.13 -10.85
N GLU A 89 6.73 0.14 -11.25
CA GLU A 89 7.99 0.85 -11.49
C GLU A 89 8.81 1.01 -10.20
N LYS A 90 8.14 1.31 -9.09
CA LYS A 90 8.78 1.46 -7.77
C LYS A 90 9.25 0.15 -7.19
N LEU A 91 8.54 -0.94 -7.47
CA LEU A 91 8.94 -2.29 -7.08
C LEU A 91 10.21 -2.74 -7.85
N GLY A 92 10.31 -2.40 -9.14
CA GLY A 92 11.44 -2.79 -9.99
C GLY A 92 11.63 -4.31 -10.05
N ASP A 93 12.85 -4.76 -9.80
CA ASP A 93 13.22 -6.20 -9.82
C ASP A 93 12.99 -6.91 -8.48
N ASN A 94 12.48 -6.23 -7.45
CA ASN A 94 12.18 -6.83 -6.16
C ASN A 94 11.08 -7.88 -6.29
N LYS A 95 11.20 -8.98 -5.53
CA LYS A 95 10.25 -10.10 -5.52
C LYS A 95 9.86 -10.42 -4.08
N PRO A 96 8.98 -9.61 -3.49
CA PRO A 96 8.50 -9.88 -2.14
C PRO A 96 7.69 -11.18 -2.11
N GLU A 97 7.64 -11.80 -0.94
CA GLU A 97 6.64 -12.86 -0.68
C GLU A 97 5.24 -12.25 -0.74
N VAL A 98 4.27 -12.98 -1.31
CA VAL A 98 2.89 -12.48 -1.46
C VAL A 98 1.95 -13.29 -0.57
N VAL A 99 1.24 -12.59 0.32
CA VAL A 99 0.28 -13.21 1.24
C VAL A 99 -1.11 -12.64 1.02
N TYR A 100 -2.04 -13.51 0.63
CA TYR A 100 -3.45 -13.15 0.42
C TYR A 100 -4.30 -13.36 1.66
N GLY A 101 -5.44 -12.68 1.73
CA GLY A 101 -6.48 -12.92 2.72
C GLY A 101 -6.30 -12.21 4.05
N THR A 102 -5.30 -11.34 4.23
CA THR A 102 -5.10 -10.56 5.48
C THR A 102 -6.31 -9.70 5.86
N ALA A 103 -7.13 -9.30 4.88
CA ALA A 103 -8.39 -8.61 5.12
C ALA A 103 -9.43 -9.46 5.88
N ASN A 104 -9.31 -10.78 5.87
CA ASN A 104 -10.19 -11.71 6.60
C ASN A 104 -9.62 -12.11 7.97
N GLY A 105 -8.50 -11.52 8.37
CA GLY A 105 -7.80 -11.77 9.62
C GLY A 105 -6.48 -12.54 9.45
N PHE A 106 -5.75 -12.67 10.55
CA PHE A 106 -4.41 -13.28 10.58
C PHE A 106 -4.53 -14.73 11.05
N THR A 107 -4.79 -15.64 10.09
CA THR A 107 -4.83 -17.09 10.36
C THR A 107 -3.43 -17.64 10.68
N ALA A 108 -3.34 -18.85 11.24
CA ALA A 108 -2.06 -19.51 11.50
C ALA A 108 -1.21 -19.65 10.23
N GLU A 109 -1.82 -19.95 9.07
CA GLU A 109 -1.13 -20.04 7.80
C GLU A 109 -0.53 -18.70 7.36
N ILE A 110 -1.29 -17.60 7.50
CA ILE A 110 -0.82 -16.25 7.19
C ILE A 110 0.35 -15.86 8.11
N LEU A 111 0.23 -16.12 9.41
CA LEU A 111 1.28 -15.84 10.39
C LEU A 111 2.56 -16.65 10.11
N GLU A 112 2.43 -17.90 9.67
CA GLU A 112 3.56 -18.75 9.29
C GLU A 112 4.29 -18.16 8.06
N LYS A 113 3.56 -17.71 7.04
CA LYS A 113 4.16 -17.06 5.85
C LYS A 113 4.86 -15.76 6.22
N ILE A 114 4.27 -14.94 7.10
CA ILE A 114 4.90 -13.71 7.60
C ILE A 114 6.18 -14.04 8.34
N SER A 115 6.14 -15.04 9.24
CA SER A 115 7.32 -15.49 9.99
C SER A 115 8.41 -16.05 9.08
N ALA A 116 8.05 -16.80 8.03
CA ALA A 116 8.99 -17.37 7.08
C ALA A 116 9.70 -16.28 6.23
N ALA A 117 9.07 -15.12 6.05
CA ALA A 117 9.72 -13.98 5.42
C ALA A 117 10.78 -13.31 6.29
N ASP A 118 10.92 -13.71 7.55
CA ASP A 118 11.94 -13.26 8.53
C ASP A 118 12.03 -11.70 8.55
N PRO A 119 10.94 -10.99 8.88
CA PRO A 119 10.96 -9.53 8.90
C PRO A 119 11.57 -9.01 10.22
N ASP A 120 12.29 -7.88 10.13
CA ASP A 120 12.72 -7.08 11.28
C ASP A 120 11.58 -6.20 11.82
N LYS A 121 10.60 -5.89 10.95
CA LYS A 121 9.46 -5.01 11.27
C LYS A 121 8.23 -5.39 10.44
N ILE A 122 7.05 -5.24 11.02
CA ILE A 122 5.77 -5.47 10.35
C ILE A 122 4.97 -4.16 10.33
N ILE A 123 4.49 -3.78 9.14
CA ILE A 123 3.56 -2.67 8.94
C ILE A 123 2.17 -3.25 8.68
N ALA A 124 1.22 -2.93 9.55
CA ALA A 124 -0.17 -3.38 9.52
C ALA A 124 -1.12 -2.20 9.81
N VAL A 125 -0.85 -1.05 9.15
CA VAL A 125 -1.53 0.21 9.47
C VAL A 125 -2.95 0.21 8.93
N ASN A 126 -3.16 -0.05 7.64
CA ASN A 126 -4.50 -0.10 7.06
C ASN A 126 -5.04 -1.54 7.10
N SER A 127 -5.32 -2.02 8.30
CA SER A 127 -5.74 -3.39 8.56
C SER A 127 -6.68 -3.48 9.77
N ALA A 128 -7.47 -4.56 9.83
CA ALA A 128 -8.23 -4.93 11.03
C ALA A 128 -7.36 -5.83 11.91
N VAL A 129 -6.63 -5.23 12.83
CA VAL A 129 -5.78 -5.93 13.78
C VAL A 129 -6.39 -5.85 15.17
N ASP A 130 -7.02 -6.93 15.62
CA ASP A 130 -7.49 -7.04 17.01
C ASP A 130 -6.33 -7.33 17.99
N ALA A 131 -6.64 -7.39 19.28
CA ALA A 131 -5.63 -7.59 20.32
C ALA A 131 -4.89 -8.93 20.17
N GLN A 132 -5.56 -9.99 19.70
CA GLN A 132 -4.96 -11.31 19.50
C GLN A 132 -4.03 -11.29 18.28
N ALA A 133 -4.48 -10.72 17.17
CA ALA A 133 -3.67 -10.56 15.96
C ALA A 133 -2.45 -9.67 16.23
N LYS A 134 -2.63 -8.55 16.96
CA LYS A 134 -1.52 -7.68 17.35
C LYS A 134 -0.46 -8.40 18.14
N LYS A 135 -0.91 -9.24 19.13
CA LYS A 135 0.02 -10.03 19.89
C LYS A 135 0.78 -11.03 19.01
N ALA A 136 0.07 -11.77 18.15
CA ALA A 136 0.67 -12.78 17.27
C ALA A 136 1.69 -12.16 16.28
N LEU A 137 1.38 -11.00 15.70
CA LEU A 137 2.30 -10.27 14.84
C LEU A 137 3.52 -9.77 15.61
N ASN A 138 3.34 -9.22 16.82
CA ASN A 138 4.46 -8.78 17.66
C ASN A 138 5.32 -9.93 18.18
N ASP A 139 4.79 -11.14 18.28
CA ASP A 139 5.57 -12.34 18.62
C ASP A 139 6.54 -12.72 17.45
N ILE A 140 6.27 -12.26 16.22
CA ILE A 140 7.14 -12.43 15.05
C ILE A 140 8.15 -11.27 14.95
N ALA A 141 7.67 -10.02 14.88
CA ALA A 141 8.50 -8.82 14.82
C ALA A 141 7.73 -7.59 15.33
N PRO A 142 8.43 -6.52 15.76
CA PRO A 142 7.80 -5.26 16.14
C PRO A 142 6.79 -4.80 15.08
N THR A 143 5.53 -4.60 15.49
CA THR A 143 4.42 -4.36 14.57
C THR A 143 3.83 -2.97 14.77
N THR A 144 3.79 -2.18 13.69
CA THR A 144 3.08 -0.90 13.64
C THR A 144 1.66 -1.14 13.11
N VAL A 145 0.67 -0.73 13.90
CA VAL A 145 -0.75 -0.82 13.57
C VAL A 145 -1.35 0.57 13.36
N LYS A 146 -2.63 0.64 12.99
CA LYS A 146 -3.36 1.90 12.86
C LYS A 146 -3.28 2.78 14.11
N PRO A 147 -3.45 4.10 13.98
CA PRO A 147 -3.55 5.02 15.12
C PRO A 147 -4.69 4.63 16.06
N ASP A 148 -4.53 4.92 17.35
CA ASP A 148 -5.57 4.68 18.35
C ASP A 148 -6.86 5.42 17.99
N GLY A 149 -7.98 4.74 18.09
CA GLY A 149 -9.30 5.28 17.76
C GLY A 149 -9.66 5.33 16.28
N ALA A 150 -8.74 4.98 15.38
CA ALA A 150 -9.04 4.83 13.96
C ALA A 150 -9.90 3.58 13.70
N THR A 151 -10.83 3.71 12.76
CA THR A 151 -11.67 2.59 12.31
C THR A 151 -10.88 1.72 11.33
N ASP A 152 -11.07 0.39 11.39
CA ASP A 152 -10.45 -0.54 10.47
C ASP A 152 -10.75 -0.18 9.02
N TRP A 153 -9.72 -0.18 8.17
CA TRP A 153 -9.76 0.17 6.74
C TRP A 153 -10.30 1.57 6.39
N GLN A 154 -10.49 2.45 7.39
CA GLN A 154 -10.99 3.83 7.20
C GLN A 154 -9.96 4.88 7.61
N ILE A 155 -8.70 4.54 7.56
CA ILE A 155 -7.63 5.48 7.91
C ILE A 155 -7.48 6.48 6.76
N PRO A 156 -7.54 7.79 7.02
CA PRO A 156 -7.21 8.79 6.02
C PRO A 156 -5.81 8.54 5.45
N TRP A 157 -5.65 8.60 4.14
CA TRP A 157 -4.39 8.26 3.48
C TRP A 157 -3.18 9.04 4.02
N ARG A 158 -3.36 10.30 4.43
CA ARG A 158 -2.30 11.10 5.05
C ARG A 158 -1.86 10.51 6.38
N ASP A 159 -2.82 10.07 7.19
CA ASP A 159 -2.52 9.48 8.49
C ASP A 159 -1.81 8.13 8.31
N GLN A 160 -2.19 7.35 7.30
CA GLN A 160 -1.49 6.11 6.92
C GLN A 160 -0.04 6.40 6.53
N VAL A 161 0.20 7.39 5.65
CA VAL A 161 1.57 7.79 5.25
C VAL A 161 2.39 8.22 6.46
N ASN A 162 1.85 9.10 7.31
CA ASN A 162 2.55 9.62 8.49
C ASN A 162 2.87 8.49 9.49
N GLN A 163 1.93 7.56 9.72
CA GLN A 163 2.14 6.44 10.62
C GLN A 163 3.24 5.50 10.10
N ILE A 164 3.24 5.20 8.80
CA ILE A 164 4.25 4.36 8.17
C ILE A 164 5.61 5.07 8.16
N ALA A 165 5.66 6.32 7.72
CA ALA A 165 6.89 7.10 7.66
C ALA A 165 7.57 7.22 9.04
N GLY A 166 6.79 7.49 10.10
CA GLY A 166 7.28 7.50 11.46
C GLY A 166 7.80 6.15 11.92
N ALA A 167 7.17 5.04 11.50
CA ALA A 167 7.59 3.69 11.87
C ALA A 167 8.92 3.25 11.21
N VAL A 168 9.30 3.89 10.11
CA VAL A 168 10.51 3.57 9.32
C VAL A 168 11.53 4.70 9.34
N ASP A 169 11.43 5.62 10.30
CA ASP A 169 12.34 6.75 10.52
C ASP A 169 12.51 7.68 9.30
N LYS A 170 11.41 7.87 8.52
CA LYS A 170 11.34 8.70 7.31
C LYS A 170 10.25 9.78 7.39
N GLN A 171 10.10 10.42 8.55
CA GLN A 171 9.03 11.40 8.76
C GLN A 171 9.10 12.57 7.78
N GLU A 172 10.29 13.13 7.53
CA GLU A 172 10.45 14.27 6.61
C GLU A 172 10.12 13.90 5.17
N GLU A 173 10.48 12.69 4.72
CA GLU A 173 10.11 12.17 3.42
C GLU A 173 8.60 11.90 3.34
N GLY A 174 8.00 11.42 4.43
CA GLY A 174 6.56 11.22 4.54
C GLY A 174 5.78 12.52 4.40
N ASP A 175 6.18 13.58 5.10
CA ASP A 175 5.57 14.90 5.02
C ASP A 175 5.62 15.46 3.58
N LYS A 176 6.77 15.36 2.92
CA LYS A 176 6.94 15.72 1.51
C LYS A 176 6.02 14.91 0.60
N LEU A 177 5.96 13.62 0.83
CA LEU A 177 5.15 12.71 0.04
C LEU A 177 3.65 13.05 0.16
N VAL A 178 3.19 13.44 1.35
CA VAL A 178 1.82 13.94 1.58
C VAL A 178 1.56 15.22 0.79
N GLU A 179 2.49 16.19 0.81
CA GLU A 179 2.35 17.44 0.04
C GLU A 179 2.32 17.18 -1.47
N GLU A 180 3.24 16.38 -1.99
CA GLU A 180 3.32 16.03 -3.41
C GLU A 180 2.07 15.27 -3.88
N THR A 181 1.58 14.35 -3.05
CA THR A 181 0.37 13.57 -3.37
C THR A 181 -0.88 14.45 -3.38
N GLN A 182 -0.99 15.40 -2.45
CA GLN A 182 -2.12 16.35 -2.42
C GLN A 182 -2.20 17.17 -3.71
N LYS A 183 -1.06 17.53 -4.30
CA LYS A 183 -1.04 18.29 -5.55
C LYS A 183 -1.76 17.58 -6.69
N ALA A 184 -1.78 16.25 -6.71
CA ALA A 184 -2.52 15.53 -7.76
C ALA A 184 -4.02 15.84 -7.73
N PHE A 185 -4.61 15.97 -6.54
CA PHE A 185 -6.00 16.39 -6.39
C PHE A 185 -6.19 17.88 -6.71
N ASP A 186 -5.27 18.73 -6.25
CA ASP A 186 -5.35 20.17 -6.46
C ASP A 186 -5.22 20.53 -7.94
N ASP A 187 -4.29 19.88 -8.64
CA ASP A 187 -4.07 20.05 -10.09
C ASP A 187 -5.29 19.58 -10.89
N PHE A 188 -5.90 18.44 -10.50
CA PHE A 188 -7.13 17.97 -11.12
C PHE A 188 -8.28 19.00 -10.95
N GLN A 189 -8.49 19.51 -9.73
CA GLN A 189 -9.53 20.50 -9.49
C GLN A 189 -9.29 21.82 -10.25
N GLN A 190 -8.01 22.21 -10.44
CA GLN A 190 -7.65 23.38 -11.23
C GLN A 190 -7.90 23.17 -12.73
N GLN A 191 -7.65 21.97 -13.24
CA GLN A 191 -7.86 21.62 -14.65
C GLN A 191 -9.33 21.38 -14.98
N HIS A 192 -10.14 20.99 -13.99
CA HIS A 192 -11.56 20.65 -14.12
C HIS A 192 -12.47 21.46 -13.18
N PRO A 193 -12.42 22.81 -13.20
CA PRO A 193 -13.19 23.65 -12.28
C PRO A 193 -14.72 23.47 -12.44
N GLU A 194 -15.18 23.01 -13.61
CA GLU A 194 -16.60 22.73 -13.91
C GLU A 194 -17.14 21.51 -13.15
N LEU A 195 -16.27 20.66 -12.59
CA LEU A 195 -16.67 19.48 -11.81
C LEU A 195 -16.89 19.79 -10.34
N LYS A 196 -16.39 20.93 -9.87
CA LYS A 196 -16.49 21.30 -8.45
C LYS A 196 -17.95 21.39 -8.02
N GLY A 197 -18.30 20.64 -6.97
CA GLY A 197 -19.66 20.58 -6.44
C GLY A 197 -20.66 19.81 -7.30
N LYS A 198 -20.22 19.18 -8.42
CA LYS A 198 -21.06 18.25 -9.16
C LYS A 198 -21.34 17.02 -8.33
N ARG A 199 -22.60 16.57 -8.38
CA ARG A 199 -23.04 15.38 -7.66
C ARG A 199 -22.58 14.13 -8.39
N ALA A 200 -21.94 13.21 -7.66
CA ALA A 200 -21.45 11.97 -8.22
C ALA A 200 -21.73 10.78 -7.29
N ALA A 201 -21.82 9.60 -7.90
CA ALA A 201 -21.84 8.33 -7.20
C ALA A 201 -20.83 7.38 -7.83
N ILE A 202 -20.26 6.51 -7.00
CA ILE A 202 -19.42 5.38 -7.43
C ILE A 202 -20.14 4.09 -7.11
N VAL A 203 -20.27 3.26 -8.12
CA VAL A 203 -20.94 1.97 -8.00
C VAL A 203 -20.14 0.86 -8.63
N MET A 204 -20.37 -0.36 -8.16
CA MET A 204 -19.78 -1.57 -8.73
C MET A 204 -20.89 -2.63 -8.83
N PRO A 205 -21.17 -3.15 -10.03
CA PRO A 205 -22.14 -4.23 -10.20
C PRO A 205 -21.53 -5.55 -9.69
N TYR A 206 -22.30 -6.32 -8.93
CA TYR A 206 -21.93 -7.66 -8.54
C TYR A 206 -23.18 -8.47 -8.18
N GLN A 207 -23.19 -9.74 -8.50
CA GLN A 207 -24.25 -10.71 -8.16
C GLN A 207 -25.69 -10.21 -8.42
N GLY A 208 -25.90 -9.48 -9.54
CA GLY A 208 -27.22 -8.96 -9.93
C GLY A 208 -27.70 -7.72 -9.16
N LYS A 209 -26.82 -7.09 -8.37
CA LYS A 209 -27.05 -5.85 -7.64
C LYS A 209 -26.01 -4.79 -8.02
N ILE A 210 -26.18 -3.61 -7.51
CA ILE A 210 -25.19 -2.54 -7.56
C ILE A 210 -24.75 -2.22 -6.12
N GLY A 211 -23.47 -2.38 -5.83
CA GLY A 211 -22.85 -1.83 -4.62
C GLY A 211 -22.56 -0.34 -4.82
N LEU A 212 -23.15 0.51 -4.01
CA LEU A 212 -22.91 1.96 -3.98
C LEU A 212 -21.92 2.28 -2.86
N TYR A 213 -20.79 2.87 -3.20
CA TYR A 213 -19.76 3.25 -2.24
C TYR A 213 -20.05 4.61 -1.62
N THR A 214 -19.94 4.69 -0.30
CA THR A 214 -20.17 5.89 0.50
C THR A 214 -18.87 6.64 0.79
N SER A 215 -18.94 7.80 1.44
CA SER A 215 -17.74 8.51 1.93
C SER A 215 -16.99 7.77 3.06
N GLY A 216 -17.53 6.68 3.59
CA GLY A 216 -16.81 5.77 4.50
C GLY A 216 -15.78 4.88 3.80
N ASP A 217 -15.90 4.71 2.47
CA ASP A 217 -14.98 3.94 1.64
C ASP A 217 -13.93 4.86 0.97
N GLY A 218 -12.75 4.30 0.70
CA GLY A 218 -11.68 5.01 0.00
C GLY A 218 -12.11 5.61 -1.35
N ARG A 219 -12.97 4.91 -2.10
CA ARG A 219 -13.50 5.37 -3.40
C ARG A 219 -14.37 6.60 -3.25
N GLY A 220 -15.24 6.62 -2.25
CA GLY A 220 -16.06 7.80 -1.93
C GLY A 220 -15.21 8.98 -1.47
N GLN A 221 -14.19 8.74 -0.64
CA GLN A 221 -13.24 9.76 -0.23
C GLN A 221 -12.45 10.31 -1.42
N PHE A 222 -12.05 9.44 -2.35
CA PHE A 222 -11.32 9.81 -3.54
C PHE A 222 -12.10 10.79 -4.41
N ILE A 223 -13.36 10.49 -4.78
CA ILE A 223 -14.16 11.42 -5.61
C ILE A 223 -14.44 12.74 -4.92
N LYS A 224 -14.62 12.73 -3.59
CA LYS A 224 -14.75 13.97 -2.81
C LYS A 224 -13.46 14.80 -2.89
N SER A 225 -12.29 14.15 -2.87
CA SER A 225 -11.00 14.82 -3.04
C SER A 225 -10.79 15.37 -4.46
N LEU A 226 -11.48 14.83 -5.47
CA LEU A 226 -11.54 15.41 -6.82
C LEU A 226 -12.50 16.62 -6.94
N GLY A 227 -13.24 16.95 -5.88
CA GLY A 227 -14.16 18.08 -5.85
C GLY A 227 -15.63 17.74 -6.09
N PHE A 228 -15.98 16.47 -6.25
CA PHE A 228 -17.37 16.03 -6.36
C PHE A 228 -18.08 16.00 -4.99
N GLU A 229 -19.40 16.03 -5.02
CA GLU A 229 -20.25 15.82 -3.85
C GLU A 229 -21.03 14.50 -3.99
N ILE A 230 -21.01 13.68 -2.95
CA ILE A 230 -21.92 12.52 -2.85
C ILE A 230 -23.23 13.01 -2.27
N PRO A 231 -24.38 12.83 -2.98
CA PRO A 231 -25.69 13.22 -2.45
C PRO A 231 -25.99 12.56 -1.10
N LYS A 232 -26.58 13.29 -0.16
CA LYS A 232 -26.86 12.78 1.20
C LYS A 232 -27.73 11.53 1.19
N GLU A 233 -28.67 11.45 0.25
CA GLU A 233 -29.56 10.30 0.07
C GLU A 233 -28.82 9.04 -0.43
N LEU A 234 -27.60 9.22 -0.98
CA LEU A 234 -26.72 8.15 -1.42
C LEU A 234 -25.65 7.80 -0.38
N GLU A 235 -25.44 8.65 0.62
CA GLU A 235 -24.58 8.32 1.75
C GLU A 235 -25.21 7.23 2.63
N GLY A 236 -24.38 6.43 3.25
CA GLY A 236 -24.77 5.44 4.25
C GLY A 236 -24.80 5.99 5.66
N ASN A 237 -25.01 5.12 6.65
CA ASN A 237 -24.80 5.45 8.04
C ASN A 237 -23.31 5.73 8.30
N LYS A 238 -23.02 6.40 9.41
CA LYS A 238 -21.62 6.68 9.78
C LYS A 238 -20.81 5.38 9.87
N GLY A 239 -19.76 5.28 9.06
CA GLY A 239 -18.85 4.13 9.04
C GLY A 239 -19.27 3.02 8.08
N GLU A 240 -20.39 3.13 7.38
CA GLU A 240 -20.71 2.21 6.27
C GLU A 240 -19.78 2.47 5.07
N PHE A 241 -19.23 1.40 4.50
CA PHE A 241 -18.40 1.46 3.29
C PHE A 241 -19.24 1.51 2.02
N TYR A 242 -20.28 0.68 1.97
CA TYR A 242 -21.17 0.58 0.82
C TYR A 242 -22.55 0.11 1.26
N ARG A 243 -23.51 0.26 0.36
CA ARG A 243 -24.83 -0.35 0.46
C ARG A 243 -25.26 -0.94 -0.88
N ASP A 244 -26.05 -2.00 -0.83
CA ASP A 244 -26.64 -2.60 -2.01
C ASP A 244 -27.82 -1.79 -2.52
N ILE A 245 -27.88 -1.60 -3.84
CA ILE A 245 -29.04 -1.06 -4.55
C ILE A 245 -29.61 -2.19 -5.41
N ALA A 246 -30.81 -2.63 -5.10
CA ALA A 246 -31.53 -3.60 -5.90
C ALA A 246 -32.11 -2.94 -7.17
N PRO A 247 -32.40 -3.70 -8.25
CA PRO A 247 -32.87 -3.15 -9.52
C PRO A 247 -34.09 -2.23 -9.41
N GLU A 248 -35.01 -2.50 -8.49
CA GLU A 248 -36.20 -1.66 -8.21
C GLU A 248 -35.86 -0.28 -7.63
N HIS A 249 -34.63 -0.09 -7.10
CA HIS A 249 -34.14 1.15 -6.52
C HIS A 249 -33.07 1.87 -7.38
N TYR A 250 -32.82 1.40 -8.61
CA TYR A 250 -31.84 2.02 -9.50
C TYR A 250 -32.18 3.50 -9.79
N SER A 251 -33.47 3.89 -9.71
CA SER A 251 -33.87 5.29 -9.89
C SER A 251 -33.22 6.26 -8.91
N ASP A 252 -32.74 5.80 -7.76
CA ASP A 252 -32.03 6.63 -6.77
C ASP A 252 -30.73 7.20 -7.38
N LEU A 253 -30.15 6.52 -8.37
CA LEU A 253 -28.96 6.95 -9.09
C LEU A 253 -29.23 8.09 -10.10
N ASN A 254 -30.49 8.49 -10.34
CA ASN A 254 -30.79 9.61 -11.25
C ASN A 254 -30.44 10.98 -10.67
N ASN A 255 -30.18 11.06 -9.35
CA ASN A 255 -29.87 12.32 -8.66
C ASN A 255 -28.40 12.75 -8.76
N VAL A 256 -27.61 12.19 -9.68
CA VAL A 256 -26.21 12.55 -9.85
C VAL A 256 -25.95 13.18 -11.21
N ASP A 257 -24.94 14.03 -11.28
CA ASP A 257 -24.42 14.60 -12.52
C ASP A 257 -23.44 13.63 -13.22
N TYR A 258 -22.80 12.75 -12.46
CA TYR A 258 -21.89 11.70 -12.94
C TYR A 258 -22.10 10.41 -12.16
N LEU A 259 -22.18 9.29 -12.88
CA LEU A 259 -22.23 7.95 -12.31
C LEU A 259 -20.96 7.20 -12.77
N PHE A 260 -20.05 6.95 -11.84
CA PHE A 260 -18.85 6.15 -12.09
C PHE A 260 -19.15 4.69 -11.80
N VAL A 261 -19.05 3.84 -12.82
CA VAL A 261 -19.28 2.41 -12.72
C VAL A 261 -17.94 1.69 -12.82
N LEU A 262 -17.52 1.09 -11.71
CA LEU A 262 -16.30 0.30 -11.64
C LEU A 262 -16.56 -1.08 -12.22
N ASP A 263 -15.70 -1.57 -13.09
CA ASP A 263 -15.75 -2.95 -13.50
C ASP A 263 -15.13 -3.85 -12.41
N TYR A 264 -15.71 -5.01 -12.24
CA TYR A 264 -15.13 -6.11 -11.50
C TYR A 264 -15.43 -7.41 -12.24
N GLN A 265 -14.38 -8.07 -12.71
CA GLN A 265 -14.44 -9.34 -13.43
C GLN A 265 -15.45 -9.33 -14.60
N GLY A 266 -15.60 -8.20 -15.30
CA GLY A 266 -16.51 -8.06 -16.44
C GLY A 266 -17.98 -7.81 -16.08
N ALA A 267 -18.34 -7.61 -14.82
CA ALA A 267 -19.73 -7.39 -14.40
C ALA A 267 -20.33 -6.09 -14.97
N ALA A 268 -19.50 -5.10 -15.31
CA ALA A 268 -19.93 -3.87 -15.97
C ALA A 268 -20.59 -4.14 -17.34
N GLU A 269 -20.11 -5.13 -18.10
CA GLU A 269 -20.70 -5.52 -19.37
C GLU A 269 -22.11 -6.12 -19.23
N THR A 270 -22.39 -6.77 -18.12
CA THR A 270 -23.73 -7.26 -17.78
C THR A 270 -24.66 -6.10 -17.44
N LEU A 271 -24.18 -5.13 -16.64
CA LEU A 271 -24.98 -3.96 -16.28
C LEU A 271 -25.29 -3.06 -17.48
N LYS A 272 -24.38 -2.92 -18.44
CA LYS A 272 -24.62 -2.18 -19.70
C LYS A 272 -25.80 -2.73 -20.49
N LYS A 273 -26.08 -4.04 -20.37
CA LYS A 273 -27.16 -4.75 -21.06
C LYS A 273 -28.44 -4.86 -20.23
N ASP A 274 -28.40 -4.41 -18.97
CA ASP A 274 -29.57 -4.48 -18.09
C ASP A 274 -30.64 -3.48 -18.57
N PRO A 275 -31.86 -3.95 -18.87
CA PRO A 275 -32.93 -3.10 -19.39
C PRO A 275 -33.41 -2.08 -18.38
N THR A 276 -33.39 -2.38 -17.08
CA THR A 276 -33.78 -1.46 -16.01
C THR A 276 -32.74 -0.34 -15.88
N PHE A 277 -31.47 -0.70 -15.85
CA PHE A 277 -30.38 0.27 -15.76
C PHE A 277 -30.36 1.19 -16.98
N SER A 278 -30.56 0.67 -18.18
CA SER A 278 -30.55 1.43 -19.44
C SER A 278 -31.65 2.51 -19.52
N THR A 279 -32.73 2.38 -18.76
CA THR A 279 -33.83 3.36 -18.71
C THR A 279 -33.54 4.55 -17.80
N LEU A 280 -32.51 4.49 -16.96
CA LEU A 280 -32.17 5.55 -16.03
C LEU A 280 -31.83 6.85 -16.77
N ASP A 281 -32.24 7.97 -16.23
CA ASP A 281 -31.94 9.30 -16.76
C ASP A 281 -30.45 9.58 -16.84
N VAL A 282 -29.69 9.16 -15.82
CA VAL A 282 -28.23 9.32 -15.78
C VAL A 282 -27.56 8.56 -16.93
N VAL A 283 -28.10 7.40 -17.34
CA VAL A 283 -27.61 6.61 -18.48
C VAL A 283 -27.99 7.29 -19.80
N ARG A 284 -29.27 7.63 -19.98
CA ARG A 284 -29.79 8.26 -21.21
C ARG A 284 -29.16 9.62 -21.51
N LYS A 285 -28.75 10.35 -20.48
CA LYS A 285 -28.04 11.64 -20.59
C LYS A 285 -26.53 11.50 -20.84
N GLY A 286 -26.01 10.24 -20.97
CA GLY A 286 -24.59 9.99 -21.20
C GLY A 286 -23.70 10.40 -20.02
N LYS A 287 -24.21 10.33 -18.80
CA LYS A 287 -23.52 10.75 -17.58
C LYS A 287 -22.81 9.60 -16.87
N VAL A 288 -22.85 8.39 -17.44
CA VAL A 288 -22.13 7.22 -16.92
C VAL A 288 -20.69 7.21 -17.44
N ARG A 289 -19.76 6.94 -16.52
CA ARG A 289 -18.34 6.71 -16.81
C ARG A 289 -17.98 5.30 -16.38
N TRP A 290 -17.55 4.51 -17.34
CA TRP A 290 -17.16 3.11 -17.13
C TRP A 290 -15.69 3.07 -16.85
N MET A 291 -15.31 2.57 -15.66
CA MET A 291 -13.95 2.57 -15.14
C MET A 291 -13.41 1.14 -15.07
N GLU A 292 -12.15 0.96 -15.44
CA GLU A 292 -11.48 -0.33 -15.37
C GLU A 292 -11.31 -0.80 -13.91
N GLN A 293 -11.22 -2.12 -13.71
CA GLN A 293 -11.05 -2.74 -12.39
C GLN A 293 -9.88 -2.14 -11.60
N ASN A 294 -8.71 -1.93 -12.24
CA ASN A 294 -7.55 -1.36 -11.57
C ASN A 294 -7.77 0.06 -11.07
N VAL A 295 -8.66 0.85 -11.73
CA VAL A 295 -9.03 2.18 -11.22
C VAL A 295 -9.82 2.05 -9.92
N GLY A 296 -10.79 1.11 -9.88
CA GLY A 296 -11.54 0.80 -8.68
C GLY A 296 -10.64 0.33 -7.52
N ASN A 297 -9.65 -0.50 -7.80
CA ASN A 297 -8.68 -0.98 -6.83
C ASN A 297 -7.81 0.16 -6.29
N ALA A 298 -7.27 1.00 -7.18
CA ALA A 298 -6.47 2.17 -6.79
C ALA A 298 -7.24 3.15 -5.90
N MET A 299 -8.51 3.42 -6.25
CA MET A 299 -9.37 4.29 -5.47
C MET A 299 -9.76 3.72 -4.11
N SER A 300 -9.81 2.39 -3.96
CA SER A 300 -10.16 1.74 -2.69
C SER A 300 -9.10 1.90 -1.62
N MET A 301 -7.86 2.15 -2.03
CA MET A 301 -6.69 2.28 -1.17
C MET A 301 -5.93 3.56 -1.51
N PRO A 302 -6.52 4.76 -1.30
CA PRO A 302 -5.84 6.00 -1.63
C PRO A 302 -4.49 6.09 -0.90
N ASN A 303 -3.41 6.27 -1.65
CA ASN A 303 -2.06 6.38 -1.14
C ASN A 303 -1.17 7.16 -2.15
N PRO A 304 0.11 7.42 -1.85
CA PRO A 304 0.97 8.24 -2.70
C PRO A 304 1.20 7.71 -4.13
N LEU A 305 1.03 6.42 -4.38
CA LEU A 305 1.16 5.84 -5.73
C LEU A 305 -0.19 5.74 -6.44
N THR A 306 -1.24 5.33 -5.72
CA THR A 306 -2.57 5.16 -6.30
C THR A 306 -3.25 6.47 -6.66
N ILE A 307 -3.10 7.53 -5.83
CA ILE A 307 -3.78 8.82 -6.03
C ILE A 307 -3.39 9.47 -7.37
N PRO A 308 -2.10 9.74 -7.68
CA PRO A 308 -1.75 10.36 -8.96
C PRO A 308 -2.11 9.47 -10.14
N TRP A 309 -1.93 8.14 -10.02
CA TRP A 309 -2.27 7.20 -11.08
C TRP A 309 -3.78 7.19 -11.38
N ALA A 310 -4.62 7.06 -10.36
CA ALA A 310 -6.08 7.04 -10.52
C ALA A 310 -6.63 8.40 -10.98
N THR A 311 -6.07 9.52 -10.49
CA THR A 311 -6.47 10.87 -10.90
C THR A 311 -6.25 11.08 -12.41
N ASN A 312 -5.12 10.61 -12.96
CA ASN A 312 -4.87 10.65 -14.41
C ASN A 312 -5.90 9.82 -15.19
N LYS A 313 -6.24 8.61 -14.70
CA LYS A 313 -7.27 7.76 -15.31
C LYS A 313 -8.66 8.39 -15.26
N PHE A 314 -8.96 9.14 -14.19
CA PHE A 314 -10.20 9.91 -14.10
C PHE A 314 -10.24 11.05 -15.08
N ALA A 315 -9.17 11.79 -15.27
CA ALA A 315 -9.07 12.87 -16.26
C ALA A 315 -9.33 12.35 -17.69
N ASP A 316 -8.82 11.16 -18.02
CA ASP A 316 -9.04 10.53 -19.33
C ASP A 316 -10.51 10.11 -19.56
N ALA A 317 -11.28 9.89 -18.48
CA ALA A 317 -12.65 9.37 -18.54
C ALA A 317 -13.73 10.48 -18.57
N ILE A 318 -13.42 11.70 -18.19
CA ILE A 318 -14.36 12.83 -18.09
C ILE A 318 -14.45 13.59 -19.40
#